data_13eccaf04d59b575b758ec70b230925a
#
_entry.id   13eccaf04d59b575b758ec70b230925a
#
_cell.length_a   1.000
_cell.length_b   1.000
_cell.length_c   1.000
_cell.angle_alpha   90.00
_cell.angle_beta   90.00
_cell.angle_gamma   90.00
#
_symmetry.space_group_name_H-M   'P 1'
#
loop_
_entity.id
_entity.type
_entity.pdbx_description
1 polymer ?
#
loop_
_entity_poly.entity_id
_entity_poly.type
_entity_poly.pdbx_seq_one_letter_code
_entity_poly.pdbx_strand_id
1 'polypeptide(L)'
;MNWERLISAKRLGMEGLESLHKDDRSAFLRDYDRLIFSAPFRRLQNKTQVFPLPGSVFVHNRLTHSLEVACVGRSLGNNVSRGILQKHPELANTYISEIGNIV
;
A
#
# COMPACT_ATOMS: atom_id res chain seq x y z
N MET A 1 11.65 -11.52 17.23
CA MET A 1 10.86 -10.38 16.80
C MET A 1 9.38 -10.74 16.87
N ASN A 2 8.55 -9.87 17.40
CA ASN A 2 7.10 -10.13 17.48
C ASN A 2 6.42 -9.49 16.26
N TRP A 3 6.20 -10.28 15.23
CA TRP A 3 5.62 -9.84 13.96
C TRP A 3 4.17 -9.35 14.11
N GLU A 4 3.40 -9.97 15.03
CA GLU A 4 2.00 -9.58 15.24
C GLU A 4 1.83 -8.18 15.79
N ARG A 5 2.83 -7.69 16.54
CA ARG A 5 2.82 -6.33 17.09
C ARG A 5 3.30 -5.27 16.10
N LEU A 6 4.07 -5.69 15.07
CA LEU A 6 4.61 -4.78 14.07
C LEU A 6 3.56 -4.31 13.07
N ILE A 7 2.65 -5.20 12.69
CA ILE A 7 1.63 -4.93 11.67
C ILE A 7 0.26 -4.95 12.34
N SER A 8 -0.37 -3.80 12.41
CA SER A 8 -1.67 -3.64 13.08
C SER A 8 -2.62 -2.83 12.20
N ALA A 9 -3.88 -3.24 12.16
CA ALA A 9 -4.95 -2.50 11.51
C ALA A 9 -5.59 -1.42 12.41
N LYS A 10 -5.02 -1.17 13.59
CA LYS A 10 -5.50 -0.13 14.49
C LYS A 10 -5.37 1.25 13.87
N ARG A 11 -6.36 2.08 14.08
CA ARG A 11 -6.41 3.45 13.56
C ARG A 11 -6.48 4.43 14.72
N LEU A 12 -5.79 5.55 14.56
CA LEU A 12 -5.84 6.66 15.53
C LEU A 12 -7.31 7.13 15.71
N GLY A 13 -7.75 7.23 16.95
CA GLY A 13 -9.11 7.66 17.30
C GLY A 13 -10.19 6.60 17.14
N MET A 14 -9.84 5.39 16.71
CA MET A 14 -10.77 4.26 16.53
C MET A 14 -10.31 3.04 17.33
N GLU A 15 -9.53 3.24 18.36
CA GLU A 15 -9.08 2.20 19.27
C GLU A 15 -10.29 1.60 20.02
N GLY A 16 -10.48 0.30 19.91
CA GLY A 16 -11.58 -0.42 20.55
C GLY A 16 -12.88 -0.48 19.73
N LEU A 17 -12.95 0.15 18.55
CA LEU A 17 -14.04 -0.06 17.60
C LEU A 17 -13.67 -1.22 16.69
N GLU A 18 -14.36 -2.34 16.83
CA GLU A 18 -14.31 -3.39 15.82
C GLU A 18 -14.96 -2.87 14.54
N SER A 19 -14.32 -3.09 13.42
CA SER A 19 -14.83 -2.71 12.11
C SER A 19 -16.15 -3.47 11.84
N LEU A 20 -17.27 -2.78 11.98
CA LEU A 20 -18.61 -3.29 11.65
C LEU A 20 -18.84 -3.44 10.13
N HIS A 21 -17.83 -3.17 9.32
CA HIS A 21 -17.94 -3.25 7.87
C HIS A 21 -17.81 -4.70 7.39
N LYS A 22 -18.87 -5.24 6.84
CA LYS A 22 -18.92 -6.50 6.07
C LYS A 22 -18.25 -6.33 4.69
N ASP A 23 -17.01 -5.86 4.66
CA ASP A 23 -16.26 -5.75 3.42
C ASP A 23 -15.18 -6.84 3.41
N ASP A 24 -15.16 -7.67 2.37
CA ASP A 24 -14.20 -8.76 2.22
C ASP A 24 -12.76 -8.26 2.00
N ARG A 25 -12.60 -6.96 1.71
CA ARG A 25 -11.29 -6.35 1.54
C ARG A 25 -10.62 -6.10 2.90
N SER A 26 -9.32 -6.33 2.98
CA SER A 26 -8.53 -5.97 4.15
C SER A 26 -8.56 -4.47 4.44
N ALA A 27 -8.30 -4.07 5.69
CA ALA A 27 -8.22 -2.67 6.07
C ALA A 27 -7.14 -1.91 5.28
N PHE A 28 -6.02 -2.56 4.98
CA PHE A 28 -4.91 -1.98 4.22
C PHE A 28 -5.28 -1.77 2.75
N LEU A 29 -5.95 -2.73 2.13
CA LEU A 29 -6.42 -2.58 0.75
C LEU A 29 -7.46 -1.46 0.63
N ARG A 30 -8.36 -1.33 1.60
CA ARG A 30 -9.32 -0.21 1.64
C ARG A 30 -8.62 1.15 1.79
N ASP A 31 -7.54 1.23 2.54
CA ASP A 31 -6.76 2.47 2.69
C ASP A 31 -6.05 2.82 1.40
N TYR A 32 -5.48 1.84 0.70
CA TYR A 32 -4.93 2.03 -0.63
C TYR A 32 -5.97 2.58 -1.60
N ASP A 33 -7.15 1.96 -1.67
CA ASP A 33 -8.24 2.41 -2.54
C ASP A 33 -8.65 3.86 -2.23
N ARG A 34 -8.82 4.20 -0.94
CA ARG A 34 -9.16 5.56 -0.52
C ARG A 34 -8.10 6.57 -0.93
N LEU A 35 -6.84 6.19 -0.84
CA LEU A 35 -5.74 7.07 -1.22
C LEU A 35 -5.77 7.38 -2.72
N ILE A 36 -5.86 6.35 -3.58
CA ILE A 36 -5.83 6.55 -5.03
C ILE A 36 -7.08 7.26 -5.57
N PHE A 37 -8.22 7.14 -4.88
CA PHE A 37 -9.45 7.88 -5.23
C PHE A 37 -9.50 9.29 -4.64
N SER A 38 -8.54 9.68 -3.81
CA SER A 38 -8.53 10.99 -3.17
C SER A 38 -8.16 12.11 -4.15
N ALA A 39 -8.76 13.28 -3.98
CA ALA A 39 -8.45 14.45 -4.79
C ALA A 39 -6.99 14.92 -4.67
N PRO A 40 -6.36 14.92 -3.47
CA PRO A 40 -4.95 15.25 -3.36
C PRO A 40 -4.03 14.34 -4.17
N PHE A 41 -4.30 13.03 -4.19
CA PHE A 41 -3.52 12.09 -4.98
C PHE A 41 -3.69 12.35 -6.48
N ARG A 42 -4.92 12.59 -6.94
CA ARG A 42 -5.20 12.87 -8.35
C ARG A 42 -4.57 14.17 -8.84
N ARG A 43 -4.42 15.17 -7.98
CA ARG A 43 -3.74 16.42 -8.31
C ARG A 43 -2.23 16.23 -8.63
N LEU A 44 -1.63 15.12 -8.25
CA LEU A 44 -0.24 14.81 -8.59
C LEU A 44 -0.02 14.68 -10.10
N GLN A 45 -1.05 14.41 -10.89
CA GLN A 45 -0.97 14.37 -12.35
C GLN A 45 -0.52 15.72 -12.96
N ASN A 46 -0.81 16.83 -12.27
CA ASN A 46 -0.45 18.18 -12.73
C ASN A 46 1.00 18.58 -12.35
N LYS A 47 1.73 17.68 -11.66
CA LYS A 47 3.10 17.93 -11.22
C LYS A 47 4.06 17.05 -12.01
N THR A 48 4.98 17.68 -12.72
CA THR A 48 6.04 16.95 -13.43
C THR A 48 7.12 16.49 -12.45
N GLN A 49 7.67 15.30 -12.71
CA GLN A 49 8.80 14.75 -11.95
C GLN A 49 10.12 15.39 -12.38
N VAL A 50 10.23 15.67 -13.68
CA VAL A 50 11.39 16.29 -14.33
C VAL A 50 10.87 17.34 -15.32
N PHE A 51 11.67 18.35 -15.65
CA PHE A 51 11.32 19.32 -16.69
C PHE A 51 11.02 18.61 -18.01
N PRO A 52 9.83 18.83 -18.61
CA PRO A 52 9.51 18.23 -19.90
C PRO A 52 10.42 18.83 -20.97
N LEU A 53 11.22 18.00 -21.61
CA LEU A 53 11.96 18.41 -22.80
C LEU A 53 10.98 18.54 -23.97
N PRO A 54 11.09 19.59 -24.80
CA PRO A 54 10.28 19.74 -26.01
C PRO A 54 10.41 18.49 -26.90
N GLY A 55 9.27 17.89 -27.28
CA GLY A 55 9.27 16.71 -28.14
C GLY A 55 9.28 15.37 -27.44
N SER A 56 9.35 15.32 -26.11
CA SER A 56 9.21 14.07 -25.35
C SER A 56 7.75 13.64 -25.30
N VAL A 57 7.43 12.46 -25.85
CA VAL A 57 6.08 11.87 -25.82
C VAL A 57 5.75 11.28 -24.44
N PHE A 58 6.76 10.91 -23.66
CA PHE A 58 6.61 10.31 -22.34
C PHE A 58 7.04 11.27 -21.24
N VAL A 59 6.06 11.99 -20.68
CA VAL A 59 6.30 12.85 -19.52
C VAL A 59 5.88 12.08 -18.27
N HIS A 60 6.85 11.69 -17.45
CA HIS A 60 6.57 11.16 -16.13
C HIS A 60 6.09 12.28 -15.22
N ASN A 61 4.85 12.18 -14.72
CA ASN A 61 4.36 13.03 -13.66
C ASN A 61 4.47 12.32 -12.31
N ARG A 62 4.21 13.02 -11.21
CA ARG A 62 4.31 12.45 -9.88
C ARG A 62 3.28 11.35 -9.64
N LEU A 63 2.11 11.42 -10.30
CA LEU A 63 1.07 10.39 -10.20
C LEU A 63 1.57 9.06 -10.77
N THR A 64 2.05 9.06 -12.02
CA THR A 64 2.54 7.84 -12.67
C THR A 64 3.73 7.25 -11.95
N HIS A 65 4.67 8.08 -11.51
CA HIS A 65 5.82 7.64 -10.73
C HIS A 65 5.39 6.98 -9.40
N SER A 66 4.44 7.58 -8.68
CA SER A 66 3.91 7.00 -7.44
C SER A 66 3.28 5.63 -7.66
N LEU A 67 2.54 5.45 -8.76
CA LEU A 67 1.94 4.15 -9.11
C LEU A 67 3.00 3.11 -9.48
N GLU A 68 4.03 3.50 -10.21
CA GLU A 68 5.16 2.62 -10.55
C GLU A 68 5.89 2.14 -9.27
N VAL A 69 6.18 3.07 -8.37
CA VAL A 69 6.80 2.75 -7.07
C VAL A 69 5.91 1.81 -6.27
N ALA A 70 4.60 2.05 -6.24
CA ALA A 70 3.65 1.19 -5.54
C ALA A 70 3.62 -0.24 -6.12
N CYS A 71 3.69 -0.39 -7.45
CA CYS A 71 3.76 -1.71 -8.09
C CYS A 71 5.02 -2.49 -7.68
N VAL A 72 6.17 -1.82 -7.70
CA VAL A 72 7.45 -2.43 -7.29
C VAL A 72 7.42 -2.77 -5.79
N GLY A 73 6.96 -1.82 -4.96
CA GLY A 73 6.82 -2.01 -3.52
C GLY A 73 5.95 -3.22 -3.19
N ARG A 74 4.79 -3.34 -3.84
CA ARG A 74 3.88 -4.48 -3.66
C ARG A 74 4.56 -5.81 -3.99
N SER A 75 5.29 -5.87 -5.09
CA SER A 75 5.99 -7.09 -5.51
C SER A 75 7.06 -7.49 -4.49
N LEU A 76 7.84 -6.53 -4.01
CA LEU A 76 8.84 -6.76 -2.97
C LEU A 76 8.18 -7.17 -1.64
N GLY A 77 7.12 -6.48 -1.23
CA GLY A 77 6.37 -6.80 -0.03
C GLY A 77 5.78 -8.21 -0.05
N ASN A 78 5.23 -8.64 -1.18
CA ASN A 78 4.72 -10.01 -1.34
C ASN A 78 5.83 -11.05 -1.25
N ASN A 79 7.01 -10.78 -1.80
CA ASN A 79 8.16 -11.68 -1.70
C ASN A 79 8.64 -11.80 -0.24
N VAL A 80 8.73 -10.70 0.48
CA VAL A 80 9.08 -10.67 1.89
C VAL A 80 8.05 -11.44 2.72
N SER A 81 6.77 -11.20 2.49
CA SER A 81 5.66 -11.89 3.16
C SER A 81 5.77 -13.41 2.99
N ARG A 82 5.97 -13.89 1.77
CA ARG A 82 6.17 -15.32 1.50
C ARG A 82 7.40 -15.88 2.22
N GLY A 83 8.51 -15.15 2.22
CA GLY A 83 9.72 -15.56 2.92
C GLY A 83 9.52 -15.69 4.44
N ILE A 84 8.79 -14.76 5.04
CA ILE A 84 8.46 -14.80 6.47
C ILE A 84 7.55 -15.98 6.77
N LEU A 85 6.49 -16.19 5.98
CA LEU A 85 5.54 -17.29 6.19
C LEU A 85 6.16 -18.68 5.99
N GLN A 86 7.15 -18.81 5.12
CA GLN A 86 7.92 -20.05 4.96
C GLN A 86 8.74 -20.38 6.21
N LYS A 87 9.31 -19.38 6.87
CA LYS A 87 10.11 -19.53 8.09
C LYS A 87 9.25 -19.64 9.35
N HIS A 88 8.08 -19.04 9.33
CA HIS A 88 7.16 -18.93 10.47
C HIS A 88 5.73 -19.27 10.06
N PRO A 89 5.41 -20.57 9.80
CA PRO A 89 4.07 -20.98 9.36
C PRO A 89 2.95 -20.63 10.34
N GLU A 90 3.27 -20.42 11.61
CA GLU A 90 2.33 -20.03 12.67
C GLU A 90 1.72 -18.64 12.43
N LEU A 91 2.34 -17.82 11.60
CA LEU A 91 1.88 -16.46 11.27
C LEU A 91 0.89 -16.40 10.09
N ALA A 92 0.45 -17.54 9.56
CA ALA A 92 -0.39 -17.59 8.35
C ALA A 92 -1.73 -16.85 8.48
N ASN A 93 -2.28 -16.72 9.71
CA ASN A 93 -3.53 -16.01 9.99
C ASN A 93 -3.31 -14.56 10.47
N THR A 94 -2.10 -14.04 10.34
CA THR A 94 -1.75 -12.67 10.73
C THR A 94 -1.73 -11.72 9.53
N TYR A 95 -1.56 -10.42 9.79
CA TYR A 95 -1.42 -9.40 8.75
C TYR A 95 -0.10 -9.47 7.95
N ILE A 96 0.74 -10.47 8.19
CA ILE A 96 2.00 -10.65 7.43
C ILE A 96 1.72 -10.81 5.92
N SER A 97 0.63 -11.47 5.55
CA SER A 97 0.21 -11.60 4.16
C SER A 97 -0.15 -10.27 3.50
N GLU A 98 -0.38 -9.22 4.29
CA GLU A 98 -0.79 -7.90 3.81
C GLU A 98 0.38 -6.93 3.57
N ILE A 99 1.62 -7.35 3.79
CA ILE A 99 2.81 -6.48 3.63
C ILE A 99 2.82 -5.82 2.24
N GLY A 100 2.46 -6.57 1.19
CA GLY A 100 2.37 -6.03 -0.16
C GLY A 100 1.30 -4.94 -0.36
N ASN A 101 0.30 -4.86 0.51
CA ASN A 101 -0.71 -3.81 0.47
C ASN A 101 -0.35 -2.60 1.36
N ILE A 102 0.63 -2.76 2.25
CA ILE A 102 1.10 -1.71 3.16
C ILE A 102 2.20 -0.87 2.51
N VAL A 103 3.11 -1.48 1.79
CA VAL A 103 4.24 -0.82 1.12
C VAL A 103 3.87 -0.33 -0.25
#